data_a1ad9d45d4c17333762d92798fd64bfa
#
_entry.id   a1ad9d45d4c17333762d92798fd64bfa
#
_cell.length_a   1.000
_cell.length_b   1.000
_cell.length_c   1.000
_cell.angle_alpha   90.00
_cell.angle_beta   90.00
_cell.angle_gamma   90.00
#
_symmetry.space_group_name_H-M   'P 1'
#
loop_
_entity.id
_entity.type
_entity.pdbx_description
1 polymer ?
#
loop_
_entity_poly.entity_id
_entity_poly.type
_entity_poly.pdbx_seq_one_letter_code
_entity_poly.pdbx_strand_id
1 'polypeptide(L)'
;DHSHVELLLSQGLISEEEISEHPLRNFVECCLGGDAALPNMSITAKKELLPGDFLLACTDGMWSDVKDDEIGQVVGDQSSSAEDLLRTLVESAVARNTPHSDNTSAAALRWVG
;
A
#
# COMPACT_ATOMS: atom_id res chain seq x y z
N ASP A 1 -4.63 -4.78 5.62
CA ASP A 1 -4.94 -5.62 4.47
C ASP A 1 -5.85 -6.76 4.91
N HIS A 2 -6.70 -7.24 4.03
CA HIS A 2 -7.61 -8.36 4.25
C HIS A 2 -7.29 -9.54 3.32
N SER A 3 -6.04 -9.67 2.94
CA SER A 3 -5.55 -10.81 2.16
C SER A 3 -5.45 -12.07 3.03
N HIS A 4 -5.51 -13.22 2.36
CA HIS A 4 -5.35 -14.52 3.02
C HIS A 4 -3.97 -14.65 3.70
N VAL A 5 -2.93 -14.14 3.06
CA VAL A 5 -1.56 -14.18 3.61
C VAL A 5 -1.41 -13.34 4.88
N GLU A 6 -2.11 -12.22 4.98
CA GLU A 6 -2.12 -11.40 6.19
C GLU A 6 -2.81 -12.13 7.35
N LEU A 7 -3.87 -12.87 7.06
CA LEU A 7 -4.51 -13.74 8.03
C LEU A 7 -3.54 -14.83 8.52
N LEU A 8 -2.83 -15.49 7.61
CA LEU A 8 -1.83 -16.52 7.96
C LEU A 8 -0.68 -15.93 8.78
N LEU A 9 -0.20 -14.74 8.45
CA LEU A 9 0.80 -14.02 9.22
C LEU A 9 0.32 -13.72 10.64
N SER A 10 -0.89 -13.19 10.79
CA SER A 10 -1.49 -12.87 12.09
C SER A 10 -1.68 -14.10 12.98
N GLN A 11 -1.86 -15.28 12.38
CA GLN A 11 -1.96 -16.57 13.06
C GLN A 11 -0.59 -17.22 13.31
N GLY A 12 0.50 -16.60 12.86
CA GLY A 12 1.86 -17.14 13.00
C GLY A 12 2.17 -18.36 12.14
N LEU A 13 1.39 -18.60 11.10
CA LEU A 13 1.55 -19.74 10.19
C LEU A 13 2.59 -19.52 9.08
N ILE A 14 2.86 -18.26 8.75
CA ILE A 14 3.91 -17.84 7.81
C ILE A 14 4.67 -16.65 8.39
N SER A 15 5.90 -16.40 7.89
CA SER A 15 6.68 -15.21 8.19
C SER A 15 6.40 -14.06 7.20
N GLU A 16 6.81 -12.83 7.54
CA GLU A 16 6.71 -11.68 6.64
C GLU A 16 7.46 -11.90 5.31
N GLU A 17 8.57 -12.62 5.35
CA GLU A 17 9.39 -12.93 4.18
C GLU A 17 8.66 -13.88 3.20
N GLU A 18 7.81 -14.76 3.71
CA GLU A 18 7.06 -15.72 2.90
C GLU A 18 5.83 -15.12 2.21
N ILE A 19 5.38 -13.93 2.62
CA ILE A 19 4.20 -13.28 2.06
C ILE A 19 4.37 -13.02 0.56
N SER A 20 5.50 -12.46 0.16
CA SER A 20 5.74 -12.02 -1.23
C SER A 20 5.71 -13.15 -2.26
N GLU A 21 6.03 -14.37 -1.84
CA GLU A 21 6.10 -15.55 -2.71
C GLU A 21 4.93 -16.52 -2.51
N HIS A 22 4.03 -16.21 -1.58
CA HIS A 22 2.93 -17.12 -1.26
C HIS A 22 1.94 -17.25 -2.43
N PRO A 23 1.50 -18.49 -2.81
CA PRO A 23 0.57 -18.70 -3.94
C PRO A 23 -0.76 -17.96 -3.79
N LEU A 24 -1.24 -17.74 -2.56
CA LEU A 24 -2.50 -17.06 -2.25
C LEU A 24 -2.32 -15.58 -1.86
N ARG A 25 -1.17 -14.96 -2.16
CA ARG A 25 -0.89 -13.57 -1.79
C ARG A 25 -1.93 -12.56 -2.31
N ASN A 26 -2.56 -12.87 -3.45
CA ASN A 26 -3.58 -12.03 -4.06
C ASN A 26 -5.02 -12.45 -3.71
N PHE A 27 -5.18 -13.43 -2.82
CA PHE A 27 -6.50 -13.89 -2.40
C PHE A 27 -7.02 -13.02 -1.26
N VAL A 28 -8.17 -12.39 -1.46
CA VAL A 28 -8.83 -11.49 -0.49
C VAL A 28 -9.87 -12.28 0.30
N GLU A 29 -9.71 -12.30 1.63
CA GLU A 29 -10.65 -12.97 2.55
C GLU A 29 -11.92 -12.16 2.79
N CYS A 30 -11.83 -10.84 2.72
CA CYS A 30 -12.93 -9.95 3.08
C CYS A 30 -12.98 -8.75 2.15
N CYS A 31 -14.13 -8.51 1.56
CA CYS A 31 -14.36 -7.38 0.66
C CYS A 31 -15.75 -6.78 0.86
N LEU A 32 -15.94 -5.55 0.40
CA LEU A 32 -17.26 -4.92 0.37
C LEU A 32 -18.14 -5.63 -0.66
N GLY A 33 -19.37 -5.97 -0.25
CA GLY A 33 -20.33 -6.70 -1.11
C GLY A 33 -20.12 -8.21 -1.15
N GLY A 34 -19.20 -8.76 -0.34
CA GLY A 34 -19.07 -10.20 -0.15
C GLY A 34 -20.14 -10.78 0.77
N ASP A 35 -20.15 -12.13 0.92
CA ASP A 35 -21.12 -12.86 1.74
C ASP A 35 -20.89 -12.73 3.26
N ALA A 36 -19.79 -12.10 3.68
CA ALA A 36 -19.53 -11.84 5.09
C ALA A 36 -20.53 -10.81 5.64
N ALA A 37 -21.12 -11.09 6.78
CA ALA A 37 -22.11 -10.21 7.41
C ALA A 37 -21.56 -8.80 7.69
N LEU A 38 -20.28 -8.71 8.05
CA LEU A 38 -19.53 -7.44 8.18
C LEU A 38 -18.06 -7.71 7.88
N PRO A 39 -17.42 -6.92 7.01
CA PRO A 39 -15.98 -7.03 6.82
C PRO A 39 -15.25 -6.62 8.12
N ASN A 40 -14.21 -7.34 8.48
CA ASN A 40 -13.30 -6.93 9.53
C ASN A 40 -12.67 -5.60 9.15
N MET A 41 -12.76 -4.62 10.04
CA MET A 41 -12.21 -3.29 9.81
C MET A 41 -11.21 -2.96 10.91
N SER A 42 -9.99 -2.61 10.49
CA SER A 42 -8.97 -2.08 11.40
C SER A 42 -9.02 -0.56 11.42
N ILE A 43 -9.16 0.02 12.60
CA ILE A 43 -9.16 1.46 12.79
C ILE A 43 -7.94 1.82 13.63
N THR A 44 -7.06 2.66 13.10
CA THR A 44 -5.91 3.18 13.84
C THR A 44 -6.32 4.32 14.78
N ALA A 45 -5.50 4.58 15.77
CA ALA A 45 -5.67 5.77 16.60
C ALA A 45 -5.53 7.04 15.75
N LYS A 46 -6.18 8.13 16.20
CA LYS A 46 -5.99 9.44 15.57
C LYS A 46 -4.51 9.83 15.62
N LYS A 47 -3.99 10.29 14.49
CA LYS A 47 -2.65 10.85 14.36
C LYS A 47 -2.78 12.32 13.98
N GLU A 48 -2.04 13.17 14.66
CA GLU A 48 -1.89 14.57 14.28
C GLU A 48 -0.98 14.67 13.05
N LEU A 49 -1.39 15.46 12.06
CA LEU A 49 -0.57 15.73 10.89
C LEU A 49 0.36 16.92 11.18
N LEU A 50 1.62 16.75 10.90
CA LEU A 50 2.65 17.77 11.00
C LEU A 50 2.97 18.35 9.62
N PRO A 51 3.38 19.64 9.53
CA PRO A 51 3.80 20.21 8.26
C PRO A 51 4.90 19.36 7.60
N GLY A 52 4.68 19.00 6.34
CA GLY A 52 5.55 18.10 5.59
C GLY A 52 5.07 16.65 5.52
N ASP A 53 4.11 16.26 6.35
CA ASP A 53 3.54 14.92 6.28
C ASP A 53 2.87 14.67 4.93
N PHE A 54 3.05 13.44 4.44
CA PHE A 54 2.52 12.98 3.18
C PHE A 54 1.53 11.84 3.41
N LEU A 55 0.27 12.08 3.09
CA LEU A 55 -0.78 11.07 3.15
C LEU A 55 -0.94 10.47 1.77
N LEU A 56 -0.78 9.15 1.68
CA LEU A 56 -0.88 8.39 0.44
C LEU A 56 -1.99 7.35 0.56
N ALA A 57 -2.86 7.31 -0.44
CA ALA A 57 -3.83 6.24 -0.65
C ALA A 57 -3.60 5.63 -2.02
N CYS A 58 -3.46 4.32 -2.09
CA CYS A 58 -3.15 3.63 -3.35
C CYS A 58 -3.75 2.23 -3.40
N THR A 59 -3.79 1.66 -4.60
CA THR A 59 -4.13 0.26 -4.82
C THR A 59 -2.92 -0.64 -4.55
N ASP A 60 -3.17 -1.94 -4.41
CA ASP A 60 -2.14 -2.97 -4.18
C ASP A 60 -1.11 -3.07 -5.30
N GLY A 61 -1.49 -2.74 -6.53
CA GLY A 61 -0.54 -2.64 -7.65
C GLY A 61 0.60 -1.65 -7.44
N MET A 62 0.48 -0.71 -6.49
CA MET A 62 1.57 0.18 -6.14
C MET A 62 2.45 -0.40 -5.03
N TRP A 63 1.88 -0.78 -3.89
CA TRP A 63 2.68 -1.19 -2.73
C TRP A 63 3.18 -2.64 -2.81
N SER A 64 2.65 -3.48 -3.70
CA SER A 64 3.17 -4.83 -3.92
C SER A 64 4.63 -4.86 -4.37
N ASP A 65 5.06 -3.84 -5.10
CA ASP A 65 6.37 -3.80 -5.76
C ASP A 65 7.26 -2.65 -5.30
N VAL A 66 6.71 -1.70 -4.56
CA VAL A 66 7.45 -0.57 -3.98
C VAL A 66 7.42 -0.71 -2.47
N LYS A 67 8.57 -0.87 -1.84
CA LYS A 67 8.69 -1.07 -0.40
C LYS A 67 8.47 0.23 0.37
N ASP A 68 8.04 0.12 1.62
CA ASP A 68 7.76 1.26 2.50
C ASP A 68 8.94 2.21 2.68
N ASP A 69 10.16 1.69 2.78
CA ASP A 69 11.37 2.50 2.89
C ASP A 69 11.67 3.29 1.61
N GLU A 70 11.38 2.72 0.45
CA GLU A 70 11.51 3.42 -0.84
C GLU A 70 10.45 4.52 -0.98
N ILE A 71 9.21 4.24 -0.59
CA ILE A 71 8.15 5.25 -0.51
C ILE A 71 8.61 6.38 0.41
N GLY A 72 9.11 6.05 1.60
CA GLY A 72 9.61 7.02 2.56
C GLY A 72 10.74 7.91 2.02
N GLN A 73 11.67 7.33 1.26
CA GLN A 73 12.75 8.09 0.62
C GLN A 73 12.23 9.08 -0.43
N VAL A 74 11.30 8.63 -1.29
CA VAL A 74 10.72 9.49 -2.33
C VAL A 74 9.93 10.64 -1.71
N VAL A 75 9.02 10.34 -0.78
CA VAL A 75 8.15 11.38 -0.18
C VAL A 75 8.90 12.31 0.78
N GLY A 76 10.08 11.90 1.25
CA GLY A 76 10.98 12.72 2.08
C GLY A 76 11.58 13.91 1.34
N ASP A 77 11.56 13.92 0.01
CA ASP A 77 12.02 15.06 -0.78
C ASP A 77 11.03 16.24 -0.68
N GLN A 78 11.40 17.21 0.14
CA GLN A 78 10.60 18.42 0.35
C GLN A 78 10.74 19.44 -0.80
N SER A 79 11.69 19.25 -1.70
CA SER A 79 11.94 20.17 -2.83
C SER A 79 11.02 19.89 -4.02
N SER A 80 10.54 18.68 -4.16
CA SER A 80 9.66 18.27 -5.25
C SER A 80 8.18 18.47 -4.90
N SER A 81 7.34 18.69 -5.92
CA SER A 81 5.90 18.79 -5.73
C SER A 81 5.28 17.44 -5.34
N ALA A 82 4.14 17.46 -4.65
CA ALA A 82 3.42 16.22 -4.32
C ALA A 82 3.04 15.42 -5.58
N GLU A 83 2.72 16.13 -6.67
CA GLU A 83 2.41 15.51 -7.97
C GLU A 83 3.62 14.77 -8.55
N ASP A 84 4.81 15.39 -8.54
CA ASP A 84 6.02 14.76 -9.07
C ASP A 84 6.44 13.53 -8.26
N LEU A 85 6.33 13.61 -6.93
CA LEU A 85 6.61 12.49 -6.04
C LEU A 85 5.64 11.33 -6.28
N LEU A 86 4.36 11.63 -6.40
CA LEU A 86 3.33 10.62 -6.68
C LEU A 86 3.57 9.97 -8.05
N ARG A 87 3.87 10.76 -9.06
CA ARG A 87 4.20 10.27 -10.41
C ARG A 87 5.41 9.33 -10.36
N THR A 88 6.46 9.70 -9.68
CA THR A 88 7.67 8.86 -9.51
C THR A 88 7.33 7.51 -8.89
N LEU A 89 6.51 7.49 -7.85
CA LEU A 89 6.10 6.24 -7.18
C LEU A 89 5.29 5.34 -8.10
N VAL A 90 4.29 5.89 -8.79
CA VAL A 90 3.42 5.12 -9.69
C VAL A 90 4.20 4.57 -10.88
N GLU A 91 5.05 5.39 -11.50
CA GLU A 91 5.90 4.95 -12.62
C GLU A 91 6.87 3.86 -12.21
N SER A 92 7.45 3.94 -11.01
CA SER A 92 8.32 2.90 -10.45
C SER A 92 7.59 1.58 -10.25
N ALA A 93 6.36 1.61 -9.71
CA ALA A 93 5.56 0.42 -9.50
C ALA A 93 5.22 -0.26 -10.83
N VAL A 94 4.76 0.50 -11.82
CA VAL A 94 4.42 -0.03 -13.14
C VAL A 94 5.64 -0.60 -13.85
N ALA A 95 6.78 0.10 -13.81
CA ALA A 95 8.00 -0.31 -14.51
C ALA A 95 8.57 -1.63 -13.99
N ARG A 96 8.46 -1.91 -12.69
CA ARG A 96 8.99 -3.13 -12.06
C ARG A 96 8.32 -4.40 -12.53
N ASN A 97 7.05 -4.34 -12.86
CA ASN A 97 6.24 -5.49 -13.23
C ASN A 97 5.84 -5.55 -14.69
N THR A 98 6.35 -4.67 -15.53
CA THR A 98 6.10 -4.75 -16.98
C THR A 98 6.67 -6.07 -17.54
N PRO A 99 5.89 -6.84 -18.34
CA PRO A 99 4.55 -6.54 -18.90
C PRO A 99 3.36 -7.00 -18.03
N HIS A 100 3.58 -7.48 -16.82
CA HIS A 100 2.54 -8.08 -15.95
C HIS A 100 2.14 -7.17 -14.78
N SER A 101 2.37 -5.86 -14.91
CA SER A 101 1.98 -4.91 -13.87
C SER A 101 0.46 -4.93 -13.63
N ASP A 102 0.08 -4.94 -12.35
CA ASP A 102 -1.31 -4.75 -11.96
C ASP A 102 -1.75 -3.31 -12.19
N ASN A 103 -3.07 -3.09 -12.21
CA ASN A 103 -3.66 -1.77 -12.26
C ASN A 103 -3.18 -0.96 -11.05
N THR A 104 -2.58 0.19 -11.30
CA THR A 104 -2.01 1.04 -10.28
C THR A 104 -2.69 2.39 -10.25
N SER A 105 -3.28 2.73 -9.12
CA SER A 105 -3.88 4.03 -8.86
C SER A 105 -3.42 4.55 -7.52
N ALA A 106 -3.15 5.85 -7.45
CA ALA A 106 -2.75 6.49 -6.21
C ALA A 106 -3.27 7.92 -6.12
N ALA A 107 -3.54 8.36 -4.91
CA ALA A 107 -3.86 9.74 -4.58
C ALA A 107 -3.02 10.17 -3.38
N ALA A 108 -2.57 11.40 -3.36
CA ALA A 108 -1.73 11.90 -2.29
C ALA A 108 -2.09 13.31 -1.87
N LEU A 109 -1.77 13.62 -0.61
CA LEU A 109 -1.89 14.95 -0.02
C LEU A 109 -0.65 15.23 0.80
N ARG A 110 -0.01 16.37 0.57
CA ARG A 110 1.03 16.89 1.47
C ARG A 110 0.42 17.93 2.40
N TRP A 111 0.58 17.70 3.70
CA TRP A 111 0.10 18.65 4.70
C TRP A 111 1.09 19.82 4.82
N VAL A 112 0.60 21.03 4.66
CA VAL A 112 1.42 22.26 4.73
C VAL A 112 1.23 23.07 5.99
N GLY A 113 0.30 22.64 6.84
CA GLY A 113 0.00 23.32 8.11
C GLY A 113 -1.36 23.95 8.16
#